data_594d806deb47ca18ffd299852927a740
#
_entry.id   594d806deb47ca18ffd299852927a740
#
_cell.length_a   1.000
_cell.length_b   1.000
_cell.length_c   1.000
_cell.angle_alpha   90.00
_cell.angle_beta   90.00
_cell.angle_gamma   90.00
#
_symmetry.space_group_name_H-M   'P 1'
#
loop_
_entity.id
_entity.type
_entity.pdbx_description
1 polymer ?
#
loop_
_entity_poly.entity_id
_entity_poly.type
_entity_poly.pdbx_seq_one_letter_code
_entity_poly.pdbx_strand_id
1 'polypeptide(L)'
;MGDSAYTDSDRKHLLACTVSGAFITPLMSTMMNLALMFIGDEFSVGSHDLGYVNTMFLLGSVMAMVPSARLASIYGMRKVFLLGLVITGVTSFLAMLSPGFAFFVAMRFAIGFGSAMIGVTSIAMLTYVFPLERRGWAIGINTTSVYIGLSLGPTIGGLVSDAVGWRACLVIVLALVIVSLFFVSNFRKEVTPTPEEAMDWKGSVLWSVSVFVLMFGVINITSGLAAGMVVAGLGLFLVTAWYLRRCGSPVLNLRLFGIRTFSRSSVAAFMNYGASYSVAFFMSLYLQSIGALTASQAGALMLVQPAVQVLLTARMGALSDRMGDKRILPTLGMLIVSFGVAMFLFLGTEFSLPYVVLMMLIIGVGMGIFSSPNTSVIMSSVPGKYRGEASGVVSVVRQTGMMVSMSIAMASIAVIMGSTDNLGPSTYGDFVDTMRLAFSICLGMCVVGILCSWFRGSTDEECLKSI
;
A
#
# COMPACT_ATOMS: atom_id res chain seq x y z
N MET A 1 -27.96 -12.39 -8.66
CA MET A 1 -27.75 -12.62 -10.11
C MET A 1 -26.96 -13.93 -10.23
N GLY A 2 -27.54 -14.89 -10.98
CA GLY A 2 -27.29 -16.29 -10.79
C GLY A 2 -25.98 -16.85 -11.34
N ASP A 3 -25.65 -17.99 -10.81
CA ASP A 3 -24.54 -18.90 -11.11
C ASP A 3 -24.39 -19.27 -12.59
N SER A 4 -25.41 -18.99 -13.42
CA SER A 4 -25.49 -19.30 -14.86
C SER A 4 -24.85 -18.23 -15.78
N ALA A 5 -24.51 -17.05 -15.28
CA ALA A 5 -24.04 -15.95 -16.15
C ALA A 5 -22.55 -16.11 -16.59
N TYR A 6 -21.72 -16.82 -15.82
CA TYR A 6 -20.28 -16.98 -16.07
C TYR A 6 -19.92 -18.47 -16.17
N THR A 7 -19.18 -18.82 -17.22
CA THR A 7 -18.67 -20.19 -17.41
C THR A 7 -17.44 -20.44 -16.52
N ASP A 8 -17.09 -21.70 -16.31
CA ASP A 8 -15.85 -22.04 -15.57
C ASP A 8 -14.59 -21.53 -16.30
N SER A 9 -14.63 -21.45 -17.63
CA SER A 9 -13.57 -20.83 -18.43
C SER A 9 -13.44 -19.35 -18.15
N ASP A 10 -14.56 -18.60 -18.07
CA ASP A 10 -14.57 -17.17 -17.73
C ASP A 10 -13.95 -16.94 -16.35
N ARG A 11 -14.31 -17.78 -15.36
CA ARG A 11 -13.80 -17.71 -13.98
C ARG A 11 -12.29 -17.97 -13.91
N LYS A 12 -11.77 -18.94 -14.68
CA LYS A 12 -10.33 -19.24 -14.75
C LYS A 12 -9.54 -18.09 -15.37
N HIS A 13 -10.00 -17.54 -16.49
CA HIS A 13 -9.34 -16.39 -17.13
C HIS A 13 -9.38 -15.14 -16.23
N LEU A 14 -10.52 -14.89 -15.59
CA LEU A 14 -10.64 -13.80 -14.64
C LEU A 14 -9.68 -13.96 -13.45
N LEU A 15 -9.61 -15.17 -12.87
CA LEU A 15 -8.70 -15.44 -11.76
C LEU A 15 -7.25 -15.22 -12.19
N ALA A 16 -6.85 -15.75 -13.34
CA ALA A 16 -5.49 -15.57 -13.86
C ALA A 16 -5.13 -14.10 -14.08
N CYS A 17 -6.04 -13.30 -14.67
CA CYS A 17 -5.78 -11.88 -14.90
C CYS A 17 -5.76 -11.06 -13.58
N THR A 18 -6.65 -11.34 -12.64
CA THR A 18 -6.67 -10.61 -11.36
C THR A 18 -5.47 -10.97 -10.48
N VAL A 19 -5.06 -12.24 -10.47
CA VAL A 19 -3.87 -12.73 -9.75
C VAL A 19 -2.60 -12.12 -10.32
N SER A 20 -2.43 -12.12 -11.66
CA SER A 20 -1.27 -11.50 -12.29
C SER A 20 -1.24 -9.98 -12.06
N GLY A 21 -2.37 -9.29 -12.19
CA GLY A 21 -2.47 -7.86 -11.91
C GLY A 21 -2.19 -7.51 -10.44
N ALA A 22 -2.74 -8.29 -9.50
CA ALA A 22 -2.50 -8.10 -8.07
C ALA A 22 -1.05 -8.38 -7.65
N PHE A 23 -0.32 -9.20 -8.40
CA PHE A 23 1.11 -9.48 -8.20
C PHE A 23 1.99 -8.31 -8.66
N ILE A 24 1.64 -7.64 -9.76
CA ILE A 24 2.44 -6.57 -10.38
C ILE A 24 2.72 -5.42 -9.42
N THR A 25 1.67 -4.88 -8.80
CA THR A 25 1.77 -3.67 -7.96
C THR A 25 2.71 -3.81 -6.78
N PRO A 26 2.57 -4.83 -5.89
CA PRO A 26 3.46 -5.00 -4.75
C PRO A 26 4.88 -5.40 -5.16
N LEU A 27 5.03 -6.24 -6.18
CA LEU A 27 6.33 -6.61 -6.72
C LEU A 27 7.10 -5.37 -7.16
N MET A 28 6.49 -4.55 -8.03
CA MET A 28 7.11 -3.32 -8.54
C MET A 28 7.45 -2.34 -7.43
N SER A 29 6.58 -2.19 -6.42
CA SER A 29 6.82 -1.29 -5.29
C SER A 29 8.05 -1.69 -4.48
N THR A 30 8.21 -2.99 -4.21
CA THR A 30 9.32 -3.50 -3.39
C THR A 30 10.62 -3.70 -4.15
N MET A 31 10.55 -4.03 -5.45
CA MET A 31 11.75 -4.08 -6.33
C MET A 31 12.45 -2.72 -6.39
N MET A 32 11.68 -1.62 -6.51
CA MET A 32 12.25 -0.28 -6.61
C MET A 32 13.01 0.16 -5.36
N ASN A 33 12.71 -0.39 -4.18
CA ASN A 33 13.48 -0.08 -2.97
C ASN A 33 14.96 -0.45 -3.09
N LEU A 34 15.27 -1.60 -3.69
CA LEU A 34 16.66 -2.06 -3.87
C LEU A 34 17.34 -1.36 -5.05
N ALA A 35 16.57 -0.83 -5.99
CA ALA A 35 17.05 -0.08 -7.13
C ALA A 35 17.43 1.39 -6.78
N LEU A 36 17.06 1.89 -5.59
CA LEU A 36 17.21 3.29 -5.23
C LEU A 36 18.66 3.78 -5.30
N MET A 37 19.63 3.01 -4.82
CA MET A 37 21.04 3.39 -4.87
C MET A 37 21.52 3.54 -6.31
N PHE A 38 21.20 2.59 -7.20
CA PHE A 38 21.56 2.66 -8.63
C PHE A 38 20.90 3.86 -9.34
N ILE A 39 19.66 4.20 -8.95
CA ILE A 39 18.95 5.38 -9.46
C ILE A 39 19.64 6.65 -8.97
N GLY A 40 20.06 6.68 -7.70
CA GLY A 40 20.79 7.78 -7.09
C GLY A 40 22.11 8.05 -7.80
N ASP A 41 22.89 7.00 -8.01
CA ASP A 41 24.20 7.08 -8.69
C ASP A 41 24.05 7.57 -10.15
N GLU A 42 23.06 7.02 -10.88
CA GLU A 42 22.87 7.37 -12.29
C GLU A 42 22.41 8.82 -12.49
N PHE A 43 21.45 9.27 -11.68
CA PHE A 43 20.88 10.63 -11.80
C PHE A 43 21.59 11.64 -10.90
N SER A 44 22.61 11.23 -10.12
CA SER A 44 23.34 12.06 -9.17
C SER A 44 22.42 12.80 -8.19
N VAL A 45 21.47 12.06 -7.58
CA VAL A 45 20.47 12.60 -6.64
C VAL A 45 20.65 12.01 -5.25
N GLY A 46 20.39 12.83 -4.22
CA GLY A 46 20.57 12.46 -2.83
C GLY A 46 19.41 11.64 -2.24
N SER A 47 19.59 11.23 -0.98
CA SER A 47 18.62 10.37 -0.26
C SER A 47 17.24 10.99 -0.14
N HIS A 48 17.14 12.31 -0.01
CA HIS A 48 15.87 13.02 0.00
C HIS A 48 15.12 12.81 -1.32
N ASP A 49 15.79 13.02 -2.45
CA ASP A 49 15.17 12.87 -3.76
C ASP A 49 14.77 11.42 -4.05
N LEU A 50 15.59 10.45 -3.65
CA LEU A 50 15.25 9.02 -3.79
C LEU A 50 13.93 8.65 -3.14
N GLY A 51 13.53 9.30 -2.06
CA GLY A 51 12.23 9.10 -1.44
C GLY A 51 11.06 9.46 -2.34
N TYR A 52 11.21 10.41 -3.29
CA TYR A 52 10.15 10.73 -4.27
C TYR A 52 9.79 9.55 -5.16
N VAL A 53 10.71 8.63 -5.43
CA VAL A 53 10.46 7.43 -6.25
C VAL A 53 9.29 6.61 -5.71
N ASN A 54 9.24 6.38 -4.40
CA ASN A 54 8.16 5.64 -3.76
C ASN A 54 6.98 6.54 -3.38
N THR A 55 7.24 7.73 -2.90
CA THR A 55 6.19 8.64 -2.42
C THR A 55 5.28 9.09 -3.55
N MET A 56 5.81 9.44 -4.73
CA MET A 56 5.00 9.84 -5.88
C MET A 56 4.18 8.69 -6.45
N PHE A 57 4.72 7.47 -6.45
CA PHE A 57 3.94 6.28 -6.77
C PHE A 57 2.75 6.09 -5.83
N LEU A 58 2.97 6.18 -4.52
CA LEU A 58 1.91 6.07 -3.52
C LEU A 58 0.90 7.22 -3.63
N LEU A 59 1.37 8.44 -3.85
CA LEU A 59 0.52 9.63 -4.03
C LEU A 59 -0.43 9.44 -5.21
N GLY A 60 0.10 9.06 -6.38
CA GLY A 60 -0.70 8.76 -7.56
C GLY A 60 -1.72 7.65 -7.29
N SER A 61 -1.30 6.60 -6.57
CA SER A 61 -2.18 5.49 -6.23
C SER A 61 -3.33 5.92 -5.30
N VAL A 62 -3.06 6.65 -4.22
CA VAL A 62 -4.10 7.10 -3.27
C VAL A 62 -5.06 8.09 -3.93
N MET A 63 -4.56 9.02 -4.74
CA MET A 63 -5.40 9.97 -5.50
C MET A 63 -6.37 9.26 -6.42
N ALA A 64 -5.92 8.24 -7.14
CA ALA A 64 -6.71 7.53 -8.14
C ALA A 64 -7.64 6.46 -7.53
N MET A 65 -7.34 5.92 -6.34
CA MET A 65 -8.01 4.73 -5.81
C MET A 65 -9.52 4.91 -5.61
N VAL A 66 -9.94 6.02 -5.00
CA VAL A 66 -11.35 6.31 -4.75
C VAL A 66 -12.12 6.59 -6.05
N PRO A 67 -11.64 7.49 -6.94
CA PRO A 67 -12.26 7.69 -8.24
C PRO A 67 -12.34 6.42 -9.09
N SER A 68 -11.27 5.60 -9.09
CA SER A 68 -11.21 4.37 -9.89
C SER A 68 -12.21 3.31 -9.42
N ALA A 69 -12.43 3.18 -8.11
CA ALA A 69 -13.44 2.27 -7.59
C ALA A 69 -14.85 2.65 -8.07
N ARG A 70 -15.15 3.95 -8.10
CA ARG A 70 -16.44 4.47 -8.60
C ARG A 70 -16.57 4.33 -10.11
N LEU A 71 -15.52 4.67 -10.86
CA LEU A 71 -15.48 4.48 -12.31
C LEU A 71 -15.71 3.00 -12.68
N ALA A 72 -15.10 2.07 -11.93
CA ALA A 72 -15.24 0.65 -12.17
C ALA A 72 -16.69 0.15 -11.96
N SER A 73 -17.39 0.66 -10.96
CA SER A 73 -18.77 0.26 -10.69
C SER A 73 -19.75 0.78 -11.75
N ILE A 74 -19.49 1.94 -12.35
CA ILE A 74 -20.38 2.60 -13.32
C ILE A 74 -20.07 2.17 -14.75
N TYR A 75 -18.79 2.26 -15.16
CA TYR A 75 -18.37 2.04 -16.56
C TYR A 75 -17.92 0.61 -16.85
N GLY A 76 -17.70 -0.19 -15.80
CA GLY A 76 -17.29 -1.58 -15.90
C GLY A 76 -15.90 -1.84 -15.31
N MET A 77 -15.84 -2.88 -14.50
CA MET A 77 -14.63 -3.26 -13.76
C MET A 77 -13.52 -3.75 -14.69
N ARG A 78 -13.89 -4.52 -15.74
CA ARG A 78 -12.93 -5.02 -16.71
C ARG A 78 -12.27 -3.89 -17.51
N LYS A 79 -13.07 -2.90 -17.94
CA LYS A 79 -12.54 -1.73 -18.69
C LYS A 79 -11.57 -0.91 -17.84
N VAL A 80 -11.91 -0.67 -16.57
CA VAL A 80 -11.03 0.08 -15.66
C VAL A 80 -9.77 -0.72 -15.32
N PHE A 81 -9.87 -2.04 -15.16
CA PHE A 81 -8.71 -2.92 -14.99
C PHE A 81 -7.77 -2.88 -16.21
N LEU A 82 -8.33 -2.99 -17.43
CA LEU A 82 -7.59 -2.87 -18.68
C LEU A 82 -6.89 -1.52 -18.80
N LEU A 83 -7.60 -0.43 -18.52
CA LEU A 83 -7.03 0.92 -18.54
C LEU A 83 -5.87 1.03 -17.55
N GLY A 84 -6.02 0.47 -16.34
CA GLY A 84 -4.96 0.39 -15.35
C GLY A 84 -3.72 -0.34 -15.84
N LEU A 85 -3.89 -1.49 -16.50
CA LEU A 85 -2.77 -2.24 -17.11
C LEU A 85 -2.08 -1.45 -18.22
N VAL A 86 -2.85 -0.80 -19.10
CA VAL A 86 -2.30 0.03 -20.19
C VAL A 86 -1.51 1.22 -19.63
N ILE A 87 -2.08 1.95 -18.67
CA ILE A 87 -1.39 3.08 -18.02
C ILE A 87 -0.10 2.57 -17.36
N THR A 88 -0.17 1.50 -16.56
CA THR A 88 1.02 0.92 -15.90
C THR A 88 2.07 0.49 -16.91
N GLY A 89 1.67 -0.16 -18.01
CA GLY A 89 2.58 -0.60 -19.05
C GLY A 89 3.25 0.55 -19.79
N VAL A 90 2.47 1.49 -20.32
CA VAL A 90 2.99 2.65 -21.07
C VAL A 90 3.90 3.49 -20.20
N THR A 91 3.48 3.82 -18.98
CA THR A 91 4.28 4.66 -18.08
C THR A 91 5.52 3.93 -17.54
N SER A 92 5.48 2.60 -17.35
CA SER A 92 6.69 1.81 -17.03
C SER A 92 7.67 1.79 -18.20
N PHE A 93 7.17 1.67 -19.43
CA PHE A 93 8.02 1.77 -20.63
C PHE A 93 8.67 3.16 -20.75
N LEU A 94 7.90 4.23 -20.54
CA LEU A 94 8.44 5.59 -20.55
C LEU A 94 9.41 5.84 -19.39
N ALA A 95 9.15 5.27 -18.21
CA ALA A 95 10.07 5.34 -17.07
C ALA A 95 11.41 4.64 -17.35
N MET A 96 11.42 3.56 -18.13
CA MET A 96 12.63 2.88 -18.56
C MET A 96 13.49 3.78 -19.47
N LEU A 97 12.85 4.62 -20.29
CA LEU A 97 13.51 5.55 -21.23
C LEU A 97 13.78 6.92 -20.62
N SER A 98 13.63 7.09 -19.30
CA SER A 98 13.71 8.40 -18.64
C SER A 98 15.07 9.09 -18.90
N PRO A 99 15.05 10.32 -19.42
CA PRO A 99 16.27 11.10 -19.68
C PRO A 99 16.81 11.79 -18.42
N GLY A 100 16.02 11.84 -17.33
CA GLY A 100 16.39 12.48 -16.08
C GLY A 100 15.44 12.13 -14.95
N PHE A 101 15.86 12.43 -13.73
CA PHE A 101 15.16 12.04 -12.49
C PHE A 101 13.73 12.58 -12.40
N ALA A 102 13.49 13.86 -12.71
CA ALA A 102 12.16 14.48 -12.65
C ALA A 102 11.15 13.77 -13.57
N PHE A 103 11.57 13.38 -14.78
CA PHE A 103 10.75 12.62 -15.70
C PHE A 103 10.43 11.22 -15.15
N PHE A 104 11.44 10.55 -14.59
CA PHE A 104 11.26 9.24 -13.95
C PHE A 104 10.23 9.31 -12.81
N VAL A 105 10.36 10.30 -11.93
CA VAL A 105 9.43 10.53 -10.81
C VAL A 105 8.00 10.84 -11.30
N ALA A 106 7.84 11.62 -12.36
CA ALA A 106 6.54 11.88 -12.99
C ALA A 106 5.92 10.58 -13.55
N MET A 107 6.72 9.71 -14.16
CA MET A 107 6.26 8.39 -14.60
C MET A 107 5.88 7.49 -13.42
N ARG A 108 6.62 7.52 -12.32
CA ARG A 108 6.27 6.80 -11.08
C ARG A 108 4.91 7.23 -10.53
N PHE A 109 4.62 8.54 -10.56
CA PHE A 109 3.31 9.07 -10.19
C PHE A 109 2.20 8.52 -11.10
N ALA A 110 2.39 8.52 -12.40
CA ALA A 110 1.44 8.00 -13.37
C ALA A 110 1.23 6.46 -13.25
N ILE A 111 2.31 5.71 -12.96
CA ILE A 111 2.22 4.28 -12.63
C ILE A 111 1.32 4.06 -11.41
N GLY A 112 1.35 4.95 -10.42
CA GLY A 112 0.47 4.91 -9.27
C GLY A 112 -1.01 4.89 -9.63
N PHE A 113 -1.43 5.71 -10.60
CA PHE A 113 -2.82 5.71 -11.12
C PHE A 113 -3.22 4.35 -11.70
N GLY A 114 -2.37 3.77 -12.57
CA GLY A 114 -2.63 2.46 -13.14
C GLY A 114 -2.72 1.36 -12.08
N SER A 115 -1.80 1.38 -11.11
CA SER A 115 -1.78 0.44 -9.98
C SER A 115 -3.04 0.52 -9.12
N ALA A 116 -3.58 1.72 -8.87
CA ALA A 116 -4.83 1.90 -8.15
C ALA A 116 -6.00 1.25 -8.87
N MET A 117 -6.12 1.48 -10.19
CA MET A 117 -7.16 0.89 -11.03
C MET A 117 -7.11 -0.64 -11.00
N ILE A 118 -5.92 -1.24 -11.13
CA ILE A 118 -5.71 -2.68 -11.04
C ILE A 118 -6.11 -3.20 -9.64
N GLY A 119 -5.65 -2.54 -8.59
CA GLY A 119 -5.86 -2.98 -7.21
C GLY A 119 -7.34 -3.00 -6.80
N VAL A 120 -8.09 -1.92 -7.09
CA VAL A 120 -9.50 -1.83 -6.69
C VAL A 120 -10.40 -2.76 -7.50
N THR A 121 -10.09 -2.98 -8.77
CA THR A 121 -10.91 -3.82 -9.66
C THR A 121 -10.64 -5.30 -9.49
N SER A 122 -9.42 -5.73 -9.14
CA SER A 122 -9.07 -7.14 -8.97
C SER A 122 -9.97 -7.86 -7.95
N ILE A 123 -10.04 -7.37 -6.72
CA ILE A 123 -10.87 -7.98 -5.67
C ILE A 123 -12.36 -7.82 -5.98
N ALA A 124 -12.75 -6.66 -6.52
CA ALA A 124 -14.14 -6.40 -6.87
C ALA A 124 -14.65 -7.40 -7.92
N MET A 125 -13.95 -7.60 -9.03
CA MET A 125 -14.33 -8.56 -10.07
C MET A 125 -14.49 -9.99 -9.51
N LEU A 126 -13.55 -10.45 -8.67
CA LEU A 126 -13.65 -11.77 -8.03
C LEU A 126 -14.91 -11.89 -7.16
N THR A 127 -15.26 -10.81 -6.46
CA THR A 127 -16.43 -10.77 -5.58
C THR A 127 -17.74 -10.91 -6.35
N TYR A 128 -17.82 -10.37 -7.57
CA TYR A 128 -19.05 -10.41 -8.38
C TYR A 128 -19.18 -11.64 -9.26
N VAL A 129 -18.06 -12.22 -9.72
CA VAL A 129 -18.06 -13.33 -10.69
C VAL A 129 -18.04 -14.71 -10.03
N PHE A 130 -17.44 -14.83 -8.85
CA PHE A 130 -17.39 -16.11 -8.13
C PHE A 130 -18.60 -16.30 -7.22
N PRO A 131 -19.20 -17.52 -7.21
CA PRO A 131 -20.30 -17.89 -6.30
C PRO A 131 -19.82 -17.80 -4.85
N LEU A 132 -20.76 -17.63 -3.92
CA LEU A 132 -20.47 -17.41 -2.49
C LEU A 132 -19.55 -18.48 -1.89
N GLU A 133 -19.74 -19.75 -2.29
CA GLU A 133 -19.01 -20.92 -1.79
C GLU A 133 -17.52 -20.90 -2.20
N ARG A 134 -17.20 -20.33 -3.38
CA ARG A 134 -15.85 -20.30 -3.94
C ARG A 134 -15.19 -18.91 -3.88
N ARG A 135 -15.94 -17.89 -3.49
CA ARG A 135 -15.45 -16.49 -3.46
C ARG A 135 -14.28 -16.31 -2.51
N GLY A 136 -14.35 -16.89 -1.31
CA GLY A 136 -13.28 -16.84 -0.33
C GLY A 136 -11.97 -17.46 -0.86
N TRP A 137 -12.07 -18.58 -1.55
CA TRP A 137 -10.94 -19.24 -2.20
C TRP A 137 -10.30 -18.36 -3.29
N ALA A 138 -11.10 -17.75 -4.17
CA ALA A 138 -10.61 -16.89 -5.24
C ALA A 138 -9.93 -15.62 -4.70
N ILE A 139 -10.52 -14.96 -3.70
CA ILE A 139 -9.92 -13.80 -3.02
C ILE A 139 -8.64 -14.22 -2.26
N GLY A 140 -8.63 -15.41 -1.67
CA GLY A 140 -7.46 -15.95 -0.98
C GLY A 140 -6.27 -16.12 -1.93
N ILE A 141 -6.46 -16.69 -3.12
CA ILE A 141 -5.41 -16.82 -4.14
C ILE A 141 -4.91 -15.43 -4.58
N ASN A 142 -5.82 -14.49 -4.84
CA ASN A 142 -5.45 -13.12 -5.21
C ASN A 142 -4.63 -12.43 -4.11
N THR A 143 -5.02 -12.58 -2.86
CA THR A 143 -4.29 -12.03 -1.71
C THR A 143 -2.91 -12.70 -1.54
N THR A 144 -2.83 -14.01 -1.76
CA THR A 144 -1.56 -14.74 -1.75
C THR A 144 -0.61 -14.20 -2.80
N SER A 145 -1.09 -13.88 -4.02
CA SER A 145 -0.25 -13.28 -5.07
C SER A 145 0.31 -11.92 -4.67
N VAL A 146 -0.46 -11.09 -3.95
CA VAL A 146 0.04 -9.82 -3.38
C VAL A 146 1.21 -10.07 -2.42
N TYR A 147 1.07 -11.03 -1.50
CA TYR A 147 2.14 -11.33 -0.55
C TYR A 147 3.37 -11.96 -1.20
N ILE A 148 3.18 -12.81 -2.22
CA ILE A 148 4.29 -13.35 -3.01
C ILE A 148 5.03 -12.21 -3.73
N GLY A 149 4.31 -11.24 -4.31
CA GLY A 149 4.90 -10.05 -4.92
C GLY A 149 5.71 -9.22 -3.92
N LEU A 150 5.16 -8.96 -2.73
CA LEU A 150 5.86 -8.27 -1.65
C LEU A 150 7.14 -9.01 -1.21
N SER A 151 7.06 -10.35 -1.15
CA SER A 151 8.18 -11.18 -0.70
C SER A 151 9.29 -11.26 -1.75
N LEU A 152 8.93 -11.52 -3.00
CA LEU A 152 9.91 -11.71 -4.07
C LEU A 152 10.51 -10.40 -4.57
N GLY A 153 9.80 -9.27 -4.38
CA GLY A 153 10.22 -7.97 -4.90
C GLY A 153 11.63 -7.57 -4.51
N PRO A 154 12.00 -7.54 -3.23
CA PRO A 154 13.35 -7.18 -2.82
C PRO A 154 14.41 -8.10 -3.43
N THR A 155 14.20 -9.41 -3.38
CA THR A 155 15.17 -10.37 -3.92
C THR A 155 15.35 -10.23 -5.43
N ILE A 156 14.24 -10.17 -6.19
CA ILE A 156 14.30 -9.98 -7.64
C ILE A 156 14.88 -8.61 -7.97
N GLY A 157 14.46 -7.55 -7.25
CA GLY A 157 14.95 -6.19 -7.44
C GLY A 157 16.45 -6.08 -7.21
N GLY A 158 16.96 -6.70 -6.14
CA GLY A 158 18.38 -6.73 -5.83
C GLY A 158 19.19 -7.50 -6.89
N LEU A 159 18.81 -8.75 -7.18
CA LEU A 159 19.48 -9.59 -8.17
C LEU A 159 19.53 -8.95 -9.57
N VAL A 160 18.39 -8.41 -10.00
CA VAL A 160 18.27 -7.80 -11.34
C VAL A 160 19.03 -6.50 -11.41
N SER A 161 18.98 -5.66 -10.37
CA SER A 161 19.72 -4.40 -10.33
C SER A 161 21.24 -4.60 -10.33
N ASP A 162 21.73 -5.61 -9.59
CA ASP A 162 23.15 -5.96 -9.58
C ASP A 162 23.62 -6.56 -10.92
N ALA A 163 22.80 -7.40 -11.58
CA ALA A 163 23.21 -8.13 -12.77
C ALA A 163 23.09 -7.33 -14.07
N VAL A 164 22.02 -6.55 -14.23
CA VAL A 164 21.62 -5.94 -15.53
C VAL A 164 21.28 -4.45 -15.36
N GLY A 165 21.16 -3.98 -14.13
CA GLY A 165 20.77 -2.60 -13.80
C GLY A 165 19.29 -2.43 -13.49
N TRP A 166 18.94 -1.35 -12.80
CA TRP A 166 17.60 -1.10 -12.26
C TRP A 166 16.49 -0.99 -13.34
N ARG A 167 16.82 -0.57 -14.56
CA ARG A 167 15.85 -0.49 -15.66
C ARG A 167 15.28 -1.84 -16.04
N ALA A 168 16.01 -2.92 -15.83
CA ALA A 168 15.53 -4.28 -16.09
C ALA A 168 14.39 -4.69 -15.15
N CYS A 169 14.29 -4.08 -13.96
CA CYS A 169 13.12 -4.24 -13.10
C CYS A 169 11.83 -3.78 -13.79
N LEU A 170 11.87 -2.68 -14.56
CA LEU A 170 10.72 -2.19 -15.33
C LEU A 170 10.39 -3.09 -16.52
N VAL A 171 11.38 -3.76 -17.12
CA VAL A 171 11.14 -4.77 -18.17
C VAL A 171 10.36 -5.95 -17.62
N ILE A 172 10.67 -6.40 -16.40
CA ILE A 172 9.90 -7.46 -15.73
C ILE A 172 8.45 -7.03 -15.53
N VAL A 173 8.23 -5.78 -15.07
CA VAL A 173 6.88 -5.22 -14.92
C VAL A 173 6.14 -5.22 -16.25
N LEU A 174 6.78 -4.79 -17.34
CA LEU A 174 6.20 -4.80 -18.69
C LEU A 174 5.81 -6.21 -19.13
N ALA A 175 6.68 -7.20 -18.92
CA ALA A 175 6.38 -8.60 -19.25
C ALA A 175 5.15 -9.11 -18.48
N LEU A 176 5.05 -8.79 -17.18
CA LEU A 176 3.89 -9.17 -16.36
C LEU A 176 2.61 -8.44 -16.79
N VAL A 177 2.70 -7.16 -17.20
CA VAL A 177 1.57 -6.42 -17.76
C VAL A 177 1.08 -7.08 -19.04
N ILE A 178 1.98 -7.49 -19.96
CA ILE A 178 1.64 -8.18 -21.20
C ILE A 178 0.93 -9.53 -20.89
N VAL A 179 1.44 -10.28 -19.93
CA VAL A 179 0.80 -11.53 -19.47
C VAL A 179 -0.60 -11.27 -18.93
N SER A 180 -0.77 -10.23 -18.11
CA SER A 180 -2.07 -9.86 -17.56
C SER A 180 -3.04 -9.38 -18.66
N LEU A 181 -2.56 -8.61 -19.63
CA LEU A 181 -3.31 -8.18 -20.81
C LEU A 181 -3.79 -9.37 -21.65
N PHE A 182 -2.94 -10.39 -21.83
CA PHE A 182 -3.32 -11.63 -22.51
C PHE A 182 -4.48 -12.33 -21.80
N PHE A 183 -4.43 -12.49 -20.49
CA PHE A 183 -5.52 -13.14 -19.76
C PHE A 183 -6.81 -12.32 -19.76
N VAL A 184 -6.75 -10.99 -19.60
CA VAL A 184 -7.95 -10.15 -19.57
C VAL A 184 -8.59 -10.01 -20.97
N SER A 185 -7.81 -10.16 -22.05
CA SER A 185 -8.36 -10.16 -23.41
C SER A 185 -9.26 -11.38 -23.67
N ASN A 186 -8.94 -12.51 -23.03
CA ASN A 186 -9.74 -13.75 -23.11
C ASN A 186 -10.99 -13.71 -22.20
N PHE A 187 -11.02 -12.85 -21.18
CA PHE A 187 -12.22 -12.58 -20.38
C PHE A 187 -13.00 -11.41 -21.00
N ARG A 188 -14.03 -11.71 -21.80
CA ARG A 188 -14.76 -10.69 -22.59
C ARG A 188 -15.98 -10.09 -21.89
N LYS A 189 -16.45 -10.71 -20.81
CA LYS A 189 -17.65 -10.26 -20.10
C LYS A 189 -17.34 -9.05 -19.22
N GLU A 190 -18.22 -8.05 -19.27
CA GLU A 190 -18.11 -6.88 -18.41
C GLU A 190 -18.86 -7.08 -17.08
N VAL A 191 -18.35 -6.50 -16.02
CA VAL A 191 -18.96 -6.50 -14.69
C VAL A 191 -19.26 -5.07 -14.30
N THR A 192 -20.53 -4.69 -14.31
CA THR A 192 -20.97 -3.31 -14.05
C THR A 192 -22.07 -3.34 -12.98
N PRO A 193 -21.71 -3.17 -11.68
CA PRO A 193 -22.68 -3.30 -10.59
C PRO A 193 -23.75 -2.22 -10.53
N THR A 194 -23.40 -0.98 -10.88
CA THR A 194 -24.27 0.21 -10.75
C THR A 194 -24.24 1.08 -12.01
N PRO A 195 -24.66 0.53 -13.18
CA PRO A 195 -24.55 1.26 -14.46
C PRO A 195 -25.44 2.50 -14.55
N GLU A 196 -26.49 2.59 -13.73
CA GLU A 196 -27.47 3.70 -13.75
C GLU A 196 -27.06 4.87 -12.84
N GLU A 197 -26.02 4.71 -12.02
CA GLU A 197 -25.58 5.76 -11.11
C GLU A 197 -24.63 6.75 -11.79
N ALA A 198 -24.78 8.04 -11.43
CA ALA A 198 -23.91 9.09 -11.96
C ALA A 198 -22.54 9.11 -11.28
N MET A 199 -21.50 9.46 -12.05
CA MET A 199 -20.17 9.68 -11.50
C MET A 199 -20.10 11.00 -10.74
N ASP A 200 -19.66 10.94 -9.50
CA ASP A 200 -19.37 12.10 -8.67
C ASP A 200 -17.98 12.67 -9.02
N TRP A 201 -17.90 13.42 -10.12
CA TRP A 201 -16.66 14.06 -10.56
C TRP A 201 -16.17 15.12 -9.57
N LYS A 202 -17.09 15.85 -8.91
CA LYS A 202 -16.72 16.87 -7.92
C LYS A 202 -16.08 16.24 -6.69
N GLY A 203 -16.68 15.19 -6.13
CA GLY A 203 -16.09 14.44 -5.01
C GLY A 203 -14.76 13.79 -5.37
N SER A 204 -14.64 13.27 -6.61
CA SER A 204 -13.40 12.68 -7.12
C SER A 204 -12.26 13.69 -7.20
N VAL A 205 -12.51 14.87 -7.75
CA VAL A 205 -11.52 15.95 -7.87
C VAL A 205 -11.16 16.49 -6.48
N LEU A 206 -12.16 16.76 -5.62
CA LEU A 206 -11.93 17.22 -4.26
C LEU A 206 -11.07 16.23 -3.46
N TRP A 207 -11.35 14.92 -3.56
CA TRP A 207 -10.53 13.88 -2.95
C TRP A 207 -9.09 13.96 -3.44
N SER A 208 -8.88 13.90 -4.76
CA SER A 208 -7.54 13.86 -5.34
C SER A 208 -6.73 15.11 -5.02
N VAL A 209 -7.35 16.30 -5.11
CA VAL A 209 -6.68 17.58 -4.80
C VAL A 209 -6.37 17.70 -3.31
N SER A 210 -7.28 17.31 -2.41
CA SER A 210 -7.03 17.38 -0.98
C SER A 210 -5.89 16.45 -0.55
N VAL A 211 -5.85 15.23 -1.10
CA VAL A 211 -4.75 14.28 -0.86
C VAL A 211 -3.44 14.84 -1.40
N PHE A 212 -3.44 15.38 -2.63
CA PHE A 212 -2.24 15.95 -3.24
C PHE A 212 -1.66 17.10 -2.41
N VAL A 213 -2.49 18.12 -2.12
CA VAL A 213 -2.03 19.32 -1.39
C VAL A 213 -1.54 18.97 0.00
N LEU A 214 -2.27 18.11 0.73
CA LEU A 214 -1.89 17.69 2.07
C LEU A 214 -0.56 16.97 2.08
N MET A 215 -0.42 15.95 1.24
CA MET A 215 0.76 15.10 1.27
C MET A 215 1.99 15.78 0.67
N PHE A 216 1.80 16.58 -0.37
CA PHE A 216 2.90 17.37 -0.93
C PHE A 216 3.42 18.41 0.07
N GLY A 217 2.53 19.00 0.87
CA GLY A 217 2.93 19.86 1.98
C GLY A 217 3.72 19.11 3.07
N VAL A 218 3.33 17.89 3.43
CA VAL A 218 4.06 17.07 4.42
C VAL A 218 5.42 16.65 3.90
N ILE A 219 5.52 16.23 2.64
CA ILE A 219 6.78 15.80 2.02
C ILE A 219 7.80 16.94 2.01
N ASN A 220 7.35 18.16 1.72
CA ASN A 220 8.20 19.34 1.59
C ASN A 220 8.19 20.21 2.86
N ILE A 221 8.13 19.61 4.04
CA ILE A 221 7.88 20.31 5.32
C ILE A 221 8.90 21.41 5.65
N THR A 222 10.08 21.35 5.10
CA THR A 222 11.13 22.36 5.27
C THR A 222 10.96 23.59 4.38
N SER A 223 10.09 23.53 3.37
CA SER A 223 9.83 24.68 2.51
C SER A 223 8.94 25.72 3.22
N GLY A 224 9.18 27.02 2.97
CA GLY A 224 8.37 28.08 3.57
C GLY A 224 6.87 28.04 3.27
N LEU A 225 6.47 27.32 2.21
CA LEU A 225 5.07 27.15 1.81
C LEU A 225 4.42 25.89 2.40
N ALA A 226 5.20 24.99 2.99
CA ALA A 226 4.73 23.68 3.43
C ALA A 226 3.63 23.77 4.49
N ALA A 227 3.81 24.60 5.52
CA ALA A 227 2.80 24.79 6.57
C ALA A 227 1.46 25.26 5.98
N GLY A 228 1.49 26.20 5.03
CA GLY A 228 0.30 26.67 4.32
C GLY A 228 -0.36 25.56 3.52
N MET A 229 0.42 24.73 2.83
CA MET A 229 -0.10 23.57 2.07
C MET A 229 -0.72 22.51 2.98
N VAL A 230 -0.11 22.20 4.12
CA VAL A 230 -0.68 21.26 5.11
C VAL A 230 -2.01 21.77 5.65
N VAL A 231 -2.07 23.05 6.06
CA VAL A 231 -3.32 23.66 6.55
C VAL A 231 -4.38 23.70 5.46
N ALA A 232 -4.03 24.11 4.24
CA ALA A 232 -4.95 24.12 3.09
C ALA A 232 -5.42 22.71 2.74
N GLY A 233 -4.53 21.73 2.74
CA GLY A 233 -4.84 20.33 2.47
C GLY A 233 -5.79 19.73 3.51
N LEU A 234 -5.57 20.00 4.80
CA LEU A 234 -6.50 19.61 5.87
C LEU A 234 -7.86 20.28 5.71
N GLY A 235 -7.89 21.58 5.39
CA GLY A 235 -9.13 22.30 5.09
C GLY A 235 -9.89 21.70 3.92
N LEU A 236 -9.20 21.41 2.81
CA LEU A 236 -9.78 20.74 1.66
C LEU A 236 -10.29 19.33 1.97
N PHE A 237 -9.57 18.59 2.81
CA PHE A 237 -10.00 17.25 3.25
C PHE A 237 -11.28 17.32 4.09
N LEU A 238 -11.41 18.31 4.98
CA LEU A 238 -12.65 18.56 5.74
C LEU A 238 -13.81 18.95 4.83
N VAL A 239 -13.56 19.83 3.84
CA VAL A 239 -14.54 20.21 2.81
C VAL A 239 -14.98 18.98 2.01
N THR A 240 -14.03 18.13 1.60
CA THR A 240 -14.31 16.88 0.90
C THR A 240 -15.18 15.95 1.74
N ALA A 241 -14.84 15.76 3.01
CA ALA A 241 -15.61 14.93 3.94
C ALA A 241 -17.03 15.47 4.15
N TRP A 242 -17.17 16.79 4.29
CA TRP A 242 -18.48 17.45 4.39
C TRP A 242 -19.32 17.27 3.12
N TYR A 243 -18.72 17.48 1.94
CA TYR A 243 -19.36 17.28 0.67
C TYR A 243 -19.85 15.82 0.47
N LEU A 244 -18.97 14.83 0.73
CA LEU A 244 -19.29 13.42 0.58
C LEU A 244 -20.42 12.95 1.51
N ARG A 245 -20.57 13.54 2.71
CA ARG A 245 -21.68 13.25 3.61
C ARG A 245 -23.04 13.73 3.08
N ARG A 246 -23.05 14.76 2.22
CA ARG A 246 -24.26 15.35 1.65
C ARG A 246 -24.59 14.86 0.24
N CYS A 247 -23.63 14.25 -0.42
CA CYS A 247 -23.82 13.71 -1.77
C CYS A 247 -24.72 12.46 -1.72
N GLY A 248 -25.68 12.35 -2.65
CA GLY A 248 -26.58 11.20 -2.73
C GLY A 248 -25.89 9.91 -3.17
N SER A 249 -24.88 10.02 -4.06
CA SER A 249 -24.08 8.89 -4.58
C SER A 249 -22.59 9.20 -4.45
N PRO A 250 -22.04 9.25 -3.21
CA PRO A 250 -20.67 9.67 -2.99
C PRO A 250 -19.67 8.66 -3.54
N VAL A 251 -18.47 9.14 -3.95
CA VAL A 251 -17.36 8.25 -4.36
C VAL A 251 -16.83 7.39 -3.21
N LEU A 252 -16.98 7.85 -1.97
CA LEU A 252 -16.58 7.14 -0.75
C LEU A 252 -17.71 7.22 0.29
N ASN A 253 -18.22 6.07 0.73
CA ASN A 253 -19.29 6.00 1.72
C ASN A 253 -18.76 6.23 3.14
N LEU A 254 -18.79 7.48 3.58
CA LEU A 254 -18.34 7.85 4.93
C LEU A 254 -19.27 7.37 6.05
N ARG A 255 -20.50 6.91 5.75
CA ARG A 255 -21.44 6.39 6.75
C ARG A 255 -20.92 5.13 7.45
N LEU A 256 -20.08 4.34 6.74
CA LEU A 256 -19.44 3.15 7.32
C LEU A 256 -18.57 3.48 8.53
N PHE A 257 -17.97 4.67 8.58
CA PHE A 257 -17.19 5.12 9.74
C PHE A 257 -18.04 5.46 10.97
N GLY A 258 -19.37 5.48 10.85
CA GLY A 258 -20.30 5.53 11.98
C GLY A 258 -20.29 4.25 12.83
N ILE A 259 -19.91 3.12 12.24
CA ILE A 259 -19.79 1.83 12.96
C ILE A 259 -18.48 1.86 13.76
N ARG A 260 -18.56 1.84 15.09
CA ARG A 260 -17.40 1.97 15.98
C ARG A 260 -16.31 0.93 15.71
N THR A 261 -16.70 -0.34 15.55
CA THR A 261 -15.76 -1.44 15.25
C THR A 261 -15.08 -1.25 13.91
N PHE A 262 -15.83 -0.85 12.87
CA PHE A 262 -15.29 -0.54 11.54
C PHE A 262 -14.29 0.61 11.60
N SER A 263 -14.69 1.74 12.19
CA SER A 263 -13.87 2.95 12.28
C SER A 263 -12.56 2.70 13.03
N ARG A 264 -12.64 2.14 14.25
CA ARG A 264 -11.45 1.89 15.08
C ARG A 264 -10.52 0.85 14.48
N SER A 265 -11.05 -0.21 13.85
CA SER A 265 -10.22 -1.21 13.16
C SER A 265 -9.57 -0.64 11.89
N SER A 266 -10.25 0.29 11.19
CA SER A 266 -9.69 1.01 10.04
C SER A 266 -8.58 1.96 10.48
N VAL A 267 -8.76 2.69 11.59
CA VAL A 267 -7.70 3.53 12.18
C VAL A 267 -6.51 2.67 12.62
N ALA A 268 -6.74 1.52 13.27
CA ALA A 268 -5.66 0.61 13.64
C ALA A 268 -4.89 0.11 12.40
N ALA A 269 -5.58 -0.19 11.29
CA ALA A 269 -4.93 -0.54 10.02
C ALA A 269 -4.10 0.62 9.48
N PHE A 270 -4.65 1.83 9.43
CA PHE A 270 -3.94 3.04 9.01
C PHE A 270 -2.66 3.26 9.81
N MET A 271 -2.74 3.18 11.14
CA MET A 271 -1.60 3.35 12.03
C MET A 271 -0.55 2.25 11.84
N ASN A 272 -0.97 0.99 11.65
CA ASN A 272 -0.05 -0.13 11.42
C ASN A 272 0.76 0.04 10.13
N TYR A 273 0.07 0.30 9.00
CA TYR A 273 0.75 0.52 7.72
C TYR A 273 1.54 1.83 7.70
N GLY A 274 1.07 2.86 8.41
CA GLY A 274 1.77 4.11 8.61
C GLY A 274 3.04 3.99 9.44
N ALA A 275 3.08 3.05 10.38
CA ALA A 275 4.27 2.82 11.19
C ALA A 275 5.31 1.90 10.54
N SER A 276 4.91 1.04 9.60
CA SER A 276 5.77 -0.06 9.13
C SER A 276 6.25 0.02 7.68
N TYR A 277 5.62 0.82 6.82
CA TYR A 277 5.94 0.80 5.39
C TYR A 277 7.30 1.42 5.07
N SER A 278 7.70 2.51 5.74
CA SER A 278 9.01 3.16 5.55
C SER A 278 10.19 2.31 6.00
N VAL A 279 9.95 1.23 6.77
CA VAL A 279 10.98 0.25 7.13
C VAL A 279 11.71 -0.28 5.90
N ALA A 280 10.97 -0.66 4.86
CA ALA A 280 11.59 -1.20 3.64
C ALA A 280 12.46 -0.16 2.91
N PHE A 281 12.06 1.10 2.91
CA PHE A 281 12.85 2.20 2.33
C PHE A 281 14.14 2.43 3.10
N PHE A 282 14.05 2.67 4.41
CA PHE A 282 15.23 2.92 5.24
C PHE A 282 16.18 1.71 5.30
N MET A 283 15.65 0.50 5.39
CA MET A 283 16.47 -0.70 5.41
C MET A 283 17.18 -0.95 4.09
N SER A 284 16.57 -0.64 2.95
CA SER A 284 17.24 -0.72 1.67
C SER A 284 18.48 0.17 1.62
N LEU A 285 18.37 1.42 2.08
CA LEU A 285 19.48 2.36 2.13
C LEU A 285 20.51 1.97 3.20
N TYR A 286 20.07 1.59 4.42
CA TYR A 286 20.94 1.19 5.52
C TYR A 286 21.82 -0.02 5.18
N LEU A 287 21.20 -1.07 4.61
CA LEU A 287 21.92 -2.30 4.27
C LEU A 287 22.97 -2.08 3.17
N GLN A 288 22.66 -1.24 2.19
CA GLN A 288 23.57 -0.99 1.06
C GLN A 288 24.65 0.05 1.41
N SER A 289 24.34 1.10 2.19
CA SER A 289 25.32 2.13 2.53
C SER A 289 26.14 1.79 3.78
N ILE A 290 25.49 1.59 4.94
CA ILE A 290 26.18 1.30 6.23
C ILE A 290 26.60 -0.17 6.30
N GLY A 291 25.73 -1.09 5.86
CA GLY A 291 26.02 -2.52 5.82
C GLY A 291 27.00 -2.92 4.70
N ALA A 292 27.27 -2.02 3.74
CA ALA A 292 28.10 -2.27 2.56
C ALA A 292 27.73 -3.57 1.81
N LEU A 293 26.45 -3.94 1.85
CA LEU A 293 25.92 -5.12 1.18
C LEU A 293 25.57 -4.81 -0.27
N THR A 294 25.74 -5.79 -1.16
CA THR A 294 25.19 -5.68 -2.52
C THR A 294 23.66 -5.63 -2.48
N ALA A 295 23.02 -5.11 -3.52
CA ALA A 295 21.57 -5.07 -3.60
C ALA A 295 20.97 -6.47 -3.54
N SER A 296 21.64 -7.50 -4.08
CA SER A 296 21.24 -8.92 -3.97
C SER A 296 21.24 -9.41 -2.54
N GLN A 297 22.29 -9.10 -1.76
CA GLN A 297 22.42 -9.49 -0.36
C GLN A 297 21.39 -8.76 0.50
N ALA A 298 21.23 -7.45 0.29
CA ALA A 298 20.21 -6.64 0.96
C ALA A 298 18.80 -7.16 0.64
N GLY A 299 18.52 -7.50 -0.62
CA GLY A 299 17.25 -8.07 -1.06
C GLY A 299 16.94 -9.43 -0.40
N ALA A 300 17.94 -10.29 -0.26
CA ALA A 300 17.80 -11.56 0.45
C ALA A 300 17.48 -11.38 1.94
N LEU A 301 18.10 -10.40 2.61
CA LEU A 301 17.78 -10.07 4.00
C LEU A 301 16.37 -9.47 4.15
N MET A 302 16.00 -8.57 3.25
CA MET A 302 14.67 -7.95 3.26
C MET A 302 13.54 -8.93 2.99
N LEU A 303 13.82 -10.12 2.45
CA LEU A 303 12.84 -11.20 2.29
C LEU A 303 12.36 -11.76 3.64
N VAL A 304 13.15 -11.67 4.70
CA VAL A 304 12.86 -12.26 6.03
C VAL A 304 11.51 -11.77 6.55
N GLN A 305 11.27 -10.46 6.53
CA GLN A 305 10.02 -9.87 7.05
C GLN A 305 8.76 -10.36 6.30
N PRO A 306 8.63 -10.25 4.97
CA PRO A 306 7.44 -10.69 4.26
C PRO A 306 7.29 -12.20 4.23
N ALA A 307 8.37 -12.98 4.25
CA ALA A 307 8.29 -14.44 4.32
C ALA A 307 7.62 -14.91 5.62
N VAL A 308 8.06 -14.39 6.76
CA VAL A 308 7.44 -14.67 8.07
C VAL A 308 5.98 -14.19 8.11
N GLN A 309 5.71 -13.00 7.57
CA GLN A 309 4.35 -12.46 7.48
C GLN A 309 3.43 -13.41 6.70
N VAL A 310 3.84 -13.91 5.54
CA VAL A 310 3.04 -14.84 4.70
C VAL A 310 2.73 -16.12 5.45
N LEU A 311 3.75 -16.73 6.09
CA LEU A 311 3.60 -17.99 6.82
C LEU A 311 2.60 -17.88 7.99
N LEU A 312 2.53 -16.74 8.64
CA LEU A 312 1.67 -16.52 9.80
C LEU A 312 0.28 -16.00 9.43
N THR A 313 0.15 -15.16 8.38
CA THR A 313 -1.10 -14.47 8.06
C THR A 313 -2.29 -15.42 7.90
N ALA A 314 -2.14 -16.51 7.15
CA ALA A 314 -3.23 -17.47 6.92
C ALA A 314 -3.63 -18.22 8.20
N ARG A 315 -2.63 -18.64 9.00
CA ARG A 315 -2.85 -19.36 10.27
C ARG A 315 -3.51 -18.46 11.31
N MET A 316 -3.09 -17.21 11.42
CA MET A 316 -3.63 -16.24 12.36
C MET A 316 -5.04 -15.79 11.97
N GLY A 317 -5.35 -15.71 10.67
CA GLY A 317 -6.71 -15.50 10.19
C GLY A 317 -7.66 -16.62 10.64
N ALA A 318 -7.29 -17.88 10.38
CA ALA A 318 -8.07 -19.04 10.80
C ALA A 318 -8.21 -19.15 12.33
N LEU A 319 -7.17 -18.77 13.08
CA LEU A 319 -7.22 -18.72 14.54
C LEU A 319 -8.17 -17.63 15.02
N SER A 320 -8.14 -16.45 14.42
CA SER A 320 -9.03 -15.33 14.74
C SER A 320 -10.51 -15.70 14.57
N ASP A 321 -10.84 -16.49 13.54
CA ASP A 321 -12.22 -16.90 13.29
C ASP A 321 -12.75 -17.87 14.36
N ARG A 322 -11.83 -18.60 15.03
CA ARG A 322 -12.16 -19.54 16.13
C ARG A 322 -12.18 -18.88 17.51
N MET A 323 -11.55 -17.72 17.67
CA MET A 323 -11.50 -17.00 18.94
C MET A 323 -12.80 -16.22 19.18
N GLY A 324 -13.33 -16.29 20.40
CA GLY A 324 -14.51 -15.52 20.82
C GLY A 324 -14.22 -14.02 20.89
N ASP A 325 -13.05 -13.62 21.37
CA ASP A 325 -12.62 -12.21 21.41
C ASP A 325 -11.70 -11.87 20.23
N LYS A 326 -12.28 -11.19 19.25
CA LYS A 326 -11.58 -10.78 18.03
C LYS A 326 -10.61 -9.59 18.23
N ARG A 327 -10.49 -9.05 19.45
CA ARG A 327 -9.59 -7.92 19.78
C ARG A 327 -8.17 -8.38 20.03
N ILE A 328 -7.98 -9.57 20.58
CA ILE A 328 -6.69 -10.06 21.12
C ILE A 328 -5.62 -10.11 20.04
N LEU A 329 -5.85 -10.85 18.93
CA LEU A 329 -4.83 -11.06 17.91
C LEU A 329 -4.36 -9.78 17.22
N PRO A 330 -5.26 -8.89 16.73
CA PRO A 330 -4.79 -7.64 16.13
C PRO A 330 -4.04 -6.74 17.11
N THR A 331 -4.45 -6.71 18.38
CA THR A 331 -3.76 -5.89 19.39
C THR A 331 -2.39 -6.48 19.72
N LEU A 332 -2.28 -7.80 19.87
CA LEU A 332 -0.99 -8.48 20.08
C LEU A 332 -0.06 -8.26 18.87
N GLY A 333 -0.58 -8.40 17.63
CA GLY A 333 0.19 -8.13 16.42
C GLY A 333 0.72 -6.71 16.39
N MET A 334 -0.11 -5.72 16.77
CA MET A 334 0.30 -4.31 16.83
C MET A 334 1.36 -4.05 17.92
N LEU A 335 1.25 -4.71 19.09
CA LEU A 335 2.28 -4.64 20.14
C LEU A 335 3.62 -5.19 19.66
N ILE A 336 3.63 -6.32 18.96
CA ILE A 336 4.84 -6.92 18.40
C ILE A 336 5.46 -6.00 17.32
N VAL A 337 4.64 -5.42 16.42
CA VAL A 337 5.11 -4.41 15.45
C VAL A 337 5.72 -3.21 16.17
N SER A 338 5.05 -2.71 17.22
CA SER A 338 5.56 -1.59 18.03
C SER A 338 6.93 -1.89 18.64
N PHE A 339 7.12 -3.10 19.18
CA PHE A 339 8.40 -3.53 19.70
C PHE A 339 9.48 -3.61 18.60
N GLY A 340 9.15 -4.17 17.43
CA GLY A 340 10.05 -4.18 16.27
C GLY A 340 10.44 -2.79 15.78
N VAL A 341 9.46 -1.86 15.72
CA VAL A 341 9.72 -0.45 15.37
C VAL A 341 10.58 0.24 16.43
N ALA A 342 10.36 -0.04 17.73
CA ALA A 342 11.18 0.52 18.80
C ALA A 342 12.65 0.09 18.72
N MET A 343 12.95 -1.09 18.20
CA MET A 343 14.33 -1.56 18.01
C MET A 343 15.13 -0.66 17.06
N PHE A 344 14.48 0.03 16.10
CA PHE A 344 15.16 0.99 15.22
C PHE A 344 15.77 2.16 15.97
N LEU A 345 15.25 2.52 17.15
CA LEU A 345 15.79 3.61 17.97
C LEU A 345 17.19 3.28 18.54
N PHE A 346 17.51 1.98 18.63
CA PHE A 346 18.80 1.49 19.12
C PHE A 346 19.76 1.12 17.97
N LEU A 347 19.34 1.31 16.72
CA LEU A 347 20.21 1.07 15.58
C LEU A 347 21.33 2.12 15.56
N GLY A 348 22.56 1.69 15.30
CA GLY A 348 23.75 2.52 15.22
C GLY A 348 24.40 2.52 13.83
N THR A 349 25.54 3.16 13.74
CA THR A 349 26.39 3.15 12.54
C THR A 349 27.22 1.86 12.42
N GLU A 350 27.29 1.06 13.48
CA GLU A 350 27.91 -0.26 13.45
C GLU A 350 26.90 -1.28 12.93
N PHE A 351 27.20 -1.93 11.81
CA PHE A 351 26.33 -2.93 11.21
C PHE A 351 26.36 -4.24 11.98
N SER A 352 25.20 -4.72 12.45
CA SER A 352 25.04 -6.01 13.11
C SER A 352 23.98 -6.84 12.37
N LEU A 353 24.42 -7.82 11.60
CA LEU A 353 23.53 -8.72 10.87
C LEU A 353 22.51 -9.44 11.76
N PRO A 354 22.89 -10.04 12.92
CA PRO A 354 21.92 -10.71 13.79
C PRO A 354 20.84 -9.77 14.31
N TYR A 355 21.19 -8.50 14.63
CA TYR A 355 20.26 -7.51 15.12
C TYR A 355 19.24 -7.13 14.05
N VAL A 356 19.68 -6.88 12.82
CA VAL A 356 18.80 -6.55 11.69
C VAL A 356 17.85 -7.71 11.36
N VAL A 357 18.37 -8.95 11.32
CA VAL A 357 17.53 -10.13 11.08
C VAL A 357 16.47 -10.31 12.17
N LEU A 358 16.87 -10.17 13.45
CA LEU A 358 15.94 -10.25 14.59
C LEU A 358 14.82 -9.20 14.48
N MET A 359 15.19 -7.97 14.18
CA MET A 359 14.25 -6.85 14.02
C MET A 359 13.25 -7.12 12.90
N MET A 360 13.71 -7.58 11.72
CA MET A 360 12.85 -7.94 10.60
C MET A 360 11.94 -9.13 10.90
N LEU A 361 12.42 -10.13 11.63
CA LEU A 361 11.62 -11.26 12.10
C LEU A 361 10.47 -10.78 13.00
N ILE A 362 10.76 -9.93 13.98
CA ILE A 362 9.76 -9.40 14.92
C ILE A 362 8.68 -8.62 14.19
N ILE A 363 9.06 -7.73 13.27
CA ILE A 363 8.08 -6.96 12.47
C ILE A 363 7.25 -7.91 11.60
N GLY A 364 7.88 -8.90 10.96
CA GLY A 364 7.19 -9.92 10.14
C GLY A 364 6.17 -10.72 10.95
N VAL A 365 6.52 -11.15 12.17
CA VAL A 365 5.61 -11.83 13.10
C VAL A 365 4.43 -10.92 13.46
N GLY A 366 4.70 -9.69 13.88
CA GLY A 366 3.67 -8.72 14.24
C GLY A 366 2.69 -8.43 13.11
N MET A 367 3.20 -8.18 11.90
CA MET A 367 2.39 -7.95 10.69
C MET A 367 1.55 -9.17 10.32
N GLY A 368 2.12 -10.39 10.43
CA GLY A 368 1.41 -11.64 10.16
C GLY A 368 0.24 -11.89 11.13
N ILE A 369 0.43 -11.53 12.41
CA ILE A 369 -0.61 -11.66 13.44
C ILE A 369 -1.68 -10.56 13.30
N PHE A 370 -1.31 -9.36 12.81
CA PHE A 370 -2.22 -8.21 12.69
C PHE A 370 -3.10 -8.27 11.44
N SER A 371 -2.50 -8.49 10.25
CA SER A 371 -3.10 -8.14 8.95
C SER A 371 -4.42 -8.84 8.67
N SER A 372 -4.44 -10.19 8.74
CA SER A 372 -5.64 -10.99 8.42
C SER A 372 -6.71 -10.87 9.50
N PRO A 373 -6.42 -11.02 10.81
CA PRO A 373 -7.41 -10.84 11.85
C PRO A 373 -8.07 -9.46 11.84
N ASN A 374 -7.31 -8.38 11.66
CA ASN A 374 -7.88 -7.03 11.62
C ASN A 374 -8.79 -6.83 10.40
N THR A 375 -8.42 -7.36 9.23
CA THR A 375 -9.26 -7.31 8.03
C THR A 375 -10.55 -8.12 8.22
N SER A 376 -10.47 -9.30 8.84
CA SER A 376 -11.66 -10.12 9.17
C SER A 376 -12.63 -9.36 10.09
N VAL A 377 -12.10 -8.66 11.11
CA VAL A 377 -12.93 -7.82 11.99
C VAL A 377 -13.62 -6.69 11.22
N ILE A 378 -12.90 -5.97 10.36
CA ILE A 378 -13.48 -4.89 9.55
C ILE A 378 -14.60 -5.44 8.66
N MET A 379 -14.36 -6.56 7.96
CA MET A 379 -15.35 -7.15 7.05
C MET A 379 -16.57 -7.74 7.77
N SER A 380 -16.38 -8.27 8.99
CA SER A 380 -17.49 -8.80 9.80
C SER A 380 -18.32 -7.72 10.50
N SER A 381 -17.79 -6.50 10.63
CA SER A 381 -18.46 -5.38 11.29
C SER A 381 -19.50 -4.67 10.42
N VAL A 382 -19.57 -4.98 9.12
CA VAL A 382 -20.50 -4.34 8.17
C VAL A 382 -21.51 -5.33 7.61
N PRO A 383 -22.76 -4.88 7.32
CA PRO A 383 -23.76 -5.72 6.67
C PRO A 383 -23.28 -6.24 5.31
N GLY A 384 -23.76 -7.43 4.92
CA GLY A 384 -23.31 -8.12 3.71
C GLY A 384 -23.38 -7.28 2.43
N LYS A 385 -24.41 -6.42 2.31
CA LYS A 385 -24.62 -5.51 1.17
C LYS A 385 -23.51 -4.47 1.00
N TYR A 386 -22.82 -4.08 2.09
CA TYR A 386 -21.76 -3.04 2.08
C TYR A 386 -20.33 -3.61 2.10
N ARG A 387 -20.16 -4.94 2.11
CA ARG A 387 -18.81 -5.54 2.16
C ARG A 387 -17.91 -5.15 1.00
N GLY A 388 -18.47 -4.96 -0.19
CA GLY A 388 -17.71 -4.47 -1.34
C GLY A 388 -17.14 -3.07 -1.12
N GLU A 389 -17.97 -2.15 -0.63
CA GLU A 389 -17.56 -0.79 -0.28
C GLU A 389 -16.53 -0.79 0.87
N ALA A 390 -16.77 -1.60 1.91
CA ALA A 390 -15.85 -1.76 3.03
C ALA A 390 -14.46 -2.24 2.60
N SER A 391 -14.39 -3.18 1.65
CA SER A 391 -13.13 -3.65 1.07
C SER A 391 -12.38 -2.53 0.35
N GLY A 392 -13.11 -1.69 -0.40
CA GLY A 392 -12.54 -0.49 -1.03
C GLY A 392 -11.97 0.48 0.00
N VAL A 393 -12.73 0.76 1.07
CA VAL A 393 -12.29 1.64 2.18
C VAL A 393 -11.03 1.09 2.84
N VAL A 394 -10.96 -0.21 3.13
CA VAL A 394 -9.76 -0.85 3.73
C VAL A 394 -8.53 -0.67 2.84
N SER A 395 -8.71 -0.80 1.52
CA SER A 395 -7.61 -0.61 0.57
C SER A 395 -7.12 0.85 0.56
N VAL A 396 -8.03 1.82 0.58
CA VAL A 396 -7.72 3.26 0.68
C VAL A 396 -6.98 3.55 1.98
N VAL A 397 -7.51 3.09 3.11
CA VAL A 397 -6.93 3.28 4.46
C VAL A 397 -5.51 2.74 4.53
N ARG A 398 -5.29 1.52 4.02
CA ARG A 398 -3.97 0.89 3.97
C ARG A 398 -2.99 1.71 3.11
N GLN A 399 -3.40 2.08 1.91
CA GLN A 399 -2.53 2.79 0.98
C GLN A 399 -2.20 4.21 1.48
N THR A 400 -3.17 4.89 2.09
CA THR A 400 -2.96 6.20 2.71
C THR A 400 -2.01 6.09 3.91
N GLY A 401 -2.12 5.02 4.72
CA GLY A 401 -1.16 4.73 5.79
C GLY A 401 0.25 4.57 5.26
N MET A 402 0.44 3.76 4.21
CA MET A 402 1.75 3.59 3.55
C MET A 402 2.32 4.92 3.05
N MET A 403 1.47 5.77 2.47
CA MET A 403 1.88 7.09 1.98
C MET A 403 2.31 8.02 3.13
N VAL A 404 1.55 8.05 4.24
CA VAL A 404 1.92 8.81 5.44
C VAL A 404 3.27 8.33 6.00
N SER A 405 3.51 7.02 6.03
CA SER A 405 4.80 6.44 6.44
C SER A 405 5.97 6.99 5.61
N MET A 406 5.82 7.01 4.30
CA MET A 406 6.85 7.57 3.41
C MET A 406 6.99 9.08 3.57
N SER A 407 5.89 9.80 3.76
CA SER A 407 5.93 11.24 4.01
C SER A 407 6.67 11.57 5.31
N ILE A 408 6.49 10.76 6.38
CA ILE A 408 7.26 10.89 7.62
C ILE A 408 8.75 10.63 7.36
N ALA A 409 9.10 9.61 6.59
CA ALA A 409 10.48 9.33 6.24
C ALA A 409 11.12 10.50 5.48
N MET A 410 10.44 11.03 4.47
CA MET A 410 10.90 12.17 3.68
C MET A 410 11.06 13.44 4.52
N ALA A 411 10.06 13.73 5.36
CA ALA A 411 10.12 14.87 6.27
C ALA A 411 11.30 14.75 7.26
N SER A 412 11.56 13.56 7.79
CA SER A 412 12.68 13.32 8.70
C SER A 412 14.03 13.51 8.02
N ILE A 413 14.18 13.04 6.77
CA ILE A 413 15.38 13.27 5.95
C ILE A 413 15.57 14.77 5.72
N ALA A 414 14.53 15.48 5.31
CA ALA A 414 14.58 16.90 5.03
C ALA A 414 14.95 17.73 6.27
N VAL A 415 14.52 17.34 7.47
CA VAL A 415 14.79 18.05 8.72
C VAL A 415 16.22 17.81 9.21
N ILE A 416 16.78 16.61 9.12
CA ILE A 416 18.09 16.26 9.68
C ILE A 416 19.19 16.35 8.63
N MET A 417 19.00 15.72 7.49
CA MET A 417 20.01 15.66 6.42
C MET A 417 19.97 16.87 5.48
N GLY A 418 18.80 17.54 5.38
CA GLY A 418 18.61 18.68 4.48
C GLY A 418 18.80 18.26 3.02
N SER A 419 19.61 19.05 2.29
CA SER A 419 19.98 18.79 0.89
C SER A 419 21.30 18.03 0.75
N THR A 420 21.74 17.29 1.79
CA THR A 420 23.01 16.54 1.74
C THR A 420 22.90 15.43 0.69
N ASP A 421 23.72 15.54 -0.35
CA ASP A 421 23.49 14.85 -1.61
C ASP A 421 23.84 13.36 -1.58
N ASN A 422 24.79 12.89 -0.74
CA ASN A 422 25.22 11.49 -0.79
C ASN A 422 25.31 10.85 0.60
N LEU A 423 24.81 9.61 0.70
CA LEU A 423 25.05 8.73 1.85
C LEU A 423 26.50 8.25 1.81
N GLY A 424 27.34 8.83 2.65
CA GLY A 424 28.74 8.46 2.82
C GLY A 424 29.12 8.32 4.29
N PRO A 425 30.35 7.89 4.60
CA PRO A 425 30.81 7.66 5.98
C PRO A 425 30.64 8.88 6.90
N SER A 426 30.74 10.10 6.36
CA SER A 426 30.56 11.36 7.10
C SER A 426 29.09 11.65 7.46
N THR A 427 28.11 11.09 6.74
CA THR A 427 26.69 11.33 6.92
C THR A 427 25.93 10.15 7.54
N TYR A 428 26.62 9.04 7.88
CA TYR A 428 25.98 7.87 8.46
C TYR A 428 25.32 8.17 9.82
N GLY A 429 25.93 9.06 10.63
CA GLY A 429 25.36 9.52 11.89
C GLY A 429 24.01 10.21 11.68
N ASP A 430 23.97 11.19 10.78
CA ASP A 430 22.75 11.94 10.47
C ASP A 430 21.66 11.05 9.88
N PHE A 431 22.05 10.06 9.07
CA PHE A 431 21.10 9.09 8.53
C PHE A 431 20.48 8.21 9.62
N VAL A 432 21.28 7.73 10.57
CA VAL A 432 20.79 6.96 11.72
C VAL A 432 19.86 7.82 12.60
N ASP A 433 20.20 9.08 12.84
CA ASP A 433 19.36 10.01 13.62
C ASP A 433 18.06 10.34 12.86
N THR A 434 18.10 10.42 11.52
CA THR A 434 16.92 10.52 10.67
C THR A 434 15.99 9.31 10.86
N MET A 435 16.56 8.10 10.85
CA MET A 435 15.79 6.88 11.12
C MET A 435 15.17 6.89 12.52
N ARG A 436 15.91 7.30 13.53
CA ARG A 436 15.43 7.42 14.91
C ARG A 436 14.26 8.41 15.01
N LEU A 437 14.36 9.57 14.37
CA LEU A 437 13.26 10.55 14.34
C LEU A 437 12.01 9.95 13.67
N ALA A 438 12.15 9.40 12.49
CA ALA A 438 11.04 8.81 11.74
C ALA A 438 10.36 7.69 12.54
N PHE A 439 11.15 6.76 13.12
CA PHE A 439 10.58 5.64 13.88
C PHE A 439 10.05 6.03 15.26
N SER A 440 10.52 7.13 15.86
CA SER A 440 9.89 7.72 17.06
C SER A 440 8.46 8.17 16.77
N ILE A 441 8.23 8.84 15.62
CA ILE A 441 6.89 9.24 15.18
C ILE A 441 6.04 7.99 14.87
N CYS A 442 6.62 7.00 14.17
CA CYS A 442 5.96 5.73 13.88
C CYS A 442 5.57 4.98 15.16
N LEU A 443 6.39 5.02 16.20
CA LEU A 443 6.08 4.43 17.51
C LEU A 443 4.86 5.10 18.16
N GLY A 444 4.75 6.42 18.07
CA GLY A 444 3.55 7.16 18.47
C GLY A 444 2.30 6.69 17.73
N MET A 445 2.41 6.45 16.40
CA MET A 445 1.32 5.86 15.61
C MET A 445 0.97 4.44 16.10
N CYS A 446 1.96 3.63 16.43
CA CYS A 446 1.72 2.29 17.00
C CYS A 446 0.91 2.35 18.29
N VAL A 447 1.21 3.27 19.20
CA VAL A 447 0.46 3.45 20.46
C VAL A 447 -1.01 3.76 20.16
N VAL A 448 -1.29 4.72 19.26
CA VAL A 448 -2.67 5.03 18.84
C VAL A 448 -3.34 3.79 18.21
N GLY A 449 -2.62 3.05 17.38
CA GLY A 449 -3.12 1.81 16.76
C GLY A 449 -3.48 0.74 17.78
N ILE A 450 -2.64 0.54 18.82
CA ILE A 450 -2.90 -0.40 19.92
C ILE A 450 -4.18 0.01 20.67
N LEU A 451 -4.31 1.29 21.04
CA LEU A 451 -5.51 1.80 21.72
C LEU A 451 -6.77 1.58 20.85
N CYS A 452 -6.72 1.95 19.59
CA CYS A 452 -7.86 1.73 18.67
C CYS A 452 -8.18 0.24 18.48
N SER A 453 -7.17 -0.62 18.45
CA SER A 453 -7.35 -2.06 18.34
C SER A 453 -7.98 -2.67 19.59
N TRP A 454 -7.57 -2.23 20.77
CA TRP A 454 -8.08 -2.75 22.04
C TRP A 454 -9.50 -2.24 22.34
N PHE A 455 -9.75 -0.93 22.18
CA PHE A 455 -11.03 -0.30 22.51
C PHE A 455 -12.07 -0.34 21.38
N ARG A 456 -11.95 -1.22 20.38
CA ARG A 456 -12.84 -1.26 19.19
C ARG A 456 -14.30 -1.64 19.51
N GLY A 457 -14.61 -2.14 20.72
CA GLY A 457 -15.92 -2.61 21.11
C GLY A 457 -16.18 -4.07 20.70
N SER A 458 -17.15 -4.71 21.31
CA SER A 458 -17.76 -5.93 20.82
C SER A 458 -18.66 -5.61 19.61
N THR A 459 -18.85 -6.57 18.72
CA THR A 459 -19.78 -6.45 17.57
C THR A 459 -21.21 -6.40 18.12
N ASP A 460 -21.68 -5.23 18.52
CA ASP A 460 -23.05 -5.06 18.97
C ASP A 460 -23.99 -5.05 17.77
N GLU A 461 -24.86 -6.04 17.69
CA GLU A 461 -25.94 -6.16 16.69
C GLU A 461 -26.87 -4.94 16.68
N GLU A 462 -26.94 -4.17 17.76
CA GLU A 462 -27.77 -2.98 17.88
C GLU A 462 -27.33 -1.82 16.98
N CYS A 463 -26.02 -1.68 16.68
CA CYS A 463 -25.54 -0.64 15.78
C CYS A 463 -25.84 -0.96 14.31
N LEU A 464 -26.11 -2.21 13.97
CA LEU A 464 -26.45 -2.65 12.60
C LEU A 464 -27.89 -2.28 12.21
N LYS A 465 -28.76 -1.95 13.18
CA LYS A 465 -30.16 -1.58 12.95
C LYS A 465 -30.36 -0.08 12.64
N SER A 466 -29.30 0.74 12.81
CA SER A 466 -29.36 2.21 12.64
C SER A 466 -28.82 2.71 11.30
N ILE A 467 -28.45 1.82 10.39
CA ILE A 467 -27.95 2.09 9.02
C ILE A 467 -28.91 1.46 8.00
#